data_d510b3015b8c98cfa505a969dced7aef
#
_entry.id   d510b3015b8c98cfa505a969dced7aef
#
_cell.length_a   1.000
_cell.length_b   1.000
_cell.length_c   1.000
_cell.angle_alpha   90.00
_cell.angle_beta   90.00
_cell.angle_gamma   90.00
#
_symmetry.space_group_name_H-M   'P 1'
#
loop_
_entity.id
_entity.type
_entity.pdbx_description
1 polymer ?
#
loop_
_entity_poly.entity_id
_entity_poly.type
_entity_poly.pdbx_seq_one_letter_code
_entity_poly.pdbx_strand_id
1 'polypeptide(L)'
;MSKNLFVGVDGKARKAKEFYVGVDGKARKIAKAYIGDENGKARLFWEKENTPVDYLEFVSNNSFTMSAPKLWDGTLEYNNGNDNGWTTWDGSEISSNVIDGRQRIYFRGSRNTVIRGNSASYSNPWKITGSNIECNGNIECLLDYQKVVAGEHPSMGRNCFKFMFRECSSLITAPQLPATTLAYGCYSYMFQFCSSITTAPALPATTLAEECYHYMFAKCSSLTSIPELPATTLAKDCYAAMFDDCISITIAPVLPATTLAEGCYTMMLAGTSITTAPALPVTTLVKWCYADMFWNCASLTQAPALPATTLVYGCYQNMFHNCSSLTIAPELPATTLADYCYDGMFSDCSSLTTAPALPITTLAEGCYKDMFSGCDSLTTAPVLPATTLAKKCYYRMFSGCDSLTTLPELPATTLADYCYQGMFGFCSFTTAPQLPATILAKGCYKEMFYYHQKLVIPPVLPATTLAESCYEGMFNQCYNIKPLALPATVLANNCYKDMFRYTFIDLSSTQSEEYPTPYRVPITGEGTDATDALSNMFDANGELFTGTPVINTTYYLKKGISIIS
;
A
#
# COMPACT_ATOMS: atom_id res chain seq x y z
N MET A 1 -54.89 3.46 8.01
CA MET A 1 -54.21 3.42 9.33
C MET A 1 -53.86 1.97 9.62
N SER A 2 -52.58 1.61 9.60
CA SER A 2 -52.18 0.27 9.99
C SER A 2 -52.40 0.08 11.49
N LYS A 3 -53.18 -0.92 11.88
CA LYS A 3 -53.39 -1.23 13.29
C LYS A 3 -52.27 -2.15 13.78
N ASN A 4 -51.39 -1.61 14.58
CA ASN A 4 -50.32 -2.38 15.22
C ASN A 4 -50.88 -3.18 16.40
N LEU A 5 -50.57 -4.47 16.47
CA LEU A 5 -50.87 -5.30 17.62
C LEU A 5 -49.68 -5.32 18.58
N PHE A 6 -49.95 -5.08 19.85
CA PHE A 6 -48.98 -5.15 20.94
C PHE A 6 -49.28 -6.36 21.82
N VAL A 7 -48.25 -7.10 22.17
CA VAL A 7 -48.33 -8.24 23.10
C VAL A 7 -47.62 -7.86 24.41
N GLY A 8 -48.23 -8.12 25.54
CA GLY A 8 -47.61 -7.90 26.85
C GLY A 8 -46.54 -8.96 27.11
N VAL A 9 -45.31 -8.53 27.28
CA VAL A 9 -44.17 -9.38 27.66
C VAL A 9 -43.46 -8.67 28.82
N ASP A 10 -43.33 -9.34 29.96
CA ASP A 10 -42.69 -8.82 31.17
C ASP A 10 -43.28 -7.44 31.64
N GLY A 11 -44.60 -7.29 31.55
CA GLY A 11 -45.30 -6.06 31.92
C GLY A 11 -45.16 -4.88 30.96
N LYS A 12 -44.51 -5.09 29.79
CA LYS A 12 -44.35 -4.07 28.74
C LYS A 12 -45.09 -4.46 27.46
N ALA A 13 -45.76 -3.51 26.82
CA ALA A 13 -46.40 -3.71 25.53
C ALA A 13 -45.32 -3.74 24.43
N ARG A 14 -45.16 -4.86 23.71
CA ARG A 14 -44.26 -4.99 22.58
C ARG A 14 -45.05 -5.20 21.28
N LYS A 15 -44.69 -4.50 20.22
CA LYS A 15 -45.29 -4.66 18.90
C LYS A 15 -44.99 -6.08 18.35
N ALA A 16 -46.05 -6.83 18.01
CA ALA A 16 -45.91 -8.15 17.43
C ALA A 16 -45.49 -8.00 15.95
N LYS A 17 -44.37 -8.62 15.55
CA LYS A 17 -43.87 -8.60 14.18
C LYS A 17 -44.44 -9.72 13.31
N GLU A 18 -44.80 -10.85 13.91
CA GLU A 18 -45.24 -12.06 13.19
C GLU A 18 -46.24 -12.87 14.00
N PHE A 19 -47.18 -13.52 13.31
CA PHE A 19 -48.12 -14.45 13.91
C PHE A 19 -48.04 -15.80 13.19
N TYR A 20 -48.24 -16.87 13.94
CA TYR A 20 -48.28 -18.22 13.47
C TYR A 20 -49.60 -18.89 13.91
N VAL A 21 -50.17 -19.74 13.04
CA VAL A 21 -51.29 -20.59 13.37
C VAL A 21 -50.86 -22.05 13.28
N GLY A 22 -51.26 -22.86 14.25
CA GLY A 22 -51.04 -24.31 14.20
C GLY A 22 -52.02 -24.95 13.21
N VAL A 23 -51.53 -25.62 12.17
CA VAL A 23 -52.31 -26.39 11.23
C VAL A 23 -51.61 -27.74 11.06
N ASP A 24 -52.34 -28.83 11.35
CA ASP A 24 -51.81 -30.21 11.26
C ASP A 24 -50.51 -30.41 12.07
N GLY A 25 -50.44 -29.86 13.26
CA GLY A 25 -49.29 -29.95 14.16
C GLY A 25 -48.04 -29.12 13.73
N LYS A 26 -48.19 -28.28 12.69
CA LYS A 26 -47.10 -27.37 12.23
C LYS A 26 -47.50 -25.91 12.41
N ALA A 27 -46.56 -25.07 12.88
CA ALA A 27 -46.73 -23.63 12.91
C ALA A 27 -46.66 -23.04 11.51
N ARG A 28 -47.72 -22.42 11.00
CA ARG A 28 -47.75 -21.72 9.70
C ARG A 28 -47.86 -20.21 9.97
N LYS A 29 -47.02 -19.46 9.28
CA LYS A 29 -47.01 -17.99 9.35
C LYS A 29 -48.23 -17.43 8.63
N ILE A 30 -48.90 -16.45 9.24
CA ILE A 30 -50.09 -15.79 8.65
C ILE A 30 -49.72 -14.37 8.19
N ALA A 31 -50.27 -13.94 7.08
CA ALA A 31 -50.09 -12.59 6.53
C ALA A 31 -51.17 -11.61 7.02
N LYS A 32 -52.37 -12.08 7.28
CA LYS A 32 -53.51 -11.27 7.73
C LYS A 32 -54.32 -12.03 8.79
N ALA A 33 -54.77 -11.33 9.80
CA ALA A 33 -55.69 -11.84 10.77
C ALA A 33 -56.96 -10.98 10.78
N TYR A 34 -58.10 -11.61 10.85
CA TYR A 34 -59.41 -10.95 10.89
C TYR A 34 -60.14 -11.30 12.15
N ILE A 35 -60.93 -10.35 12.66
CA ILE A 35 -61.86 -10.56 13.78
C ILE A 35 -63.30 -10.35 13.28
N GLY A 36 -64.19 -11.20 13.68
CA GLY A 36 -65.63 -11.02 13.42
C GLY A 36 -66.18 -9.81 14.18
N ASP A 37 -67.00 -8.99 13.52
CA ASP A 37 -67.77 -7.94 14.19
C ASP A 37 -69.14 -8.49 14.64
N GLU A 38 -69.89 -7.65 15.39
CA GLU A 38 -71.19 -7.98 15.90
C GLU A 38 -72.26 -8.35 14.84
N ASN A 39 -71.96 -8.06 13.54
CA ASN A 39 -72.80 -8.37 12.40
C ASN A 39 -72.24 -9.57 11.59
N GLY A 40 -71.29 -10.31 12.12
CA GLY A 40 -70.68 -11.47 11.48
C GLY A 40 -69.76 -11.15 10.30
N LYS A 41 -69.39 -9.86 10.11
CA LYS A 41 -68.44 -9.46 9.08
C LYS A 41 -67.03 -9.53 9.60
N ALA A 42 -66.11 -10.10 8.78
CA ALA A 42 -64.71 -10.15 9.09
C ALA A 42 -64.07 -8.75 8.97
N ARG A 43 -63.53 -8.22 10.07
CA ARG A 43 -62.74 -6.99 10.06
C ARG A 43 -61.28 -7.34 10.15
N LEU A 44 -60.43 -6.72 9.30
CA LEU A 44 -58.99 -6.87 9.35
C LEU A 44 -58.46 -6.43 10.73
N PHE A 45 -57.94 -7.40 11.47
CA PHE A 45 -57.40 -7.19 12.84
C PHE A 45 -55.91 -6.92 12.81
N TRP A 46 -55.19 -7.69 11.97
CA TRP A 46 -53.76 -7.56 11.81
C TRP A 46 -53.37 -7.95 10.38
N GLU A 47 -52.47 -7.22 9.79
CA GLU A 47 -51.83 -7.52 8.52
C GLU A 47 -50.33 -7.40 8.76
N LYS A 48 -49.57 -8.38 8.29
CA LYS A 48 -48.12 -8.25 8.21
C LYS A 48 -47.85 -6.95 7.46
N GLU A 49 -47.16 -6.00 8.09
CA GLU A 49 -46.63 -4.89 7.32
C GLU A 49 -45.82 -5.51 6.16
N ASN A 50 -46.32 -5.35 4.93
CA ASN A 50 -45.44 -5.54 3.79
C ASN A 50 -44.34 -4.51 3.94
N THR A 51 -43.22 -4.90 4.53
CA THR A 51 -41.98 -4.16 4.30
C THR A 51 -41.88 -4.09 2.78
N PRO A 52 -41.90 -2.90 2.18
CA PRO A 52 -41.69 -2.78 0.75
C PRO A 52 -40.46 -3.62 0.41
N VAL A 53 -40.55 -4.43 -0.66
CA VAL A 53 -39.36 -5.16 -1.12
C VAL A 53 -38.30 -4.11 -1.37
N ASP A 54 -37.17 -4.24 -0.69
CA ASP A 54 -36.07 -3.29 -0.75
C ASP A 54 -35.29 -3.49 -2.05
N TYR A 55 -35.97 -3.25 -3.18
CA TYR A 55 -35.35 -3.32 -4.52
C TYR A 55 -34.19 -2.35 -4.61
N LEU A 56 -33.23 -2.66 -5.46
CA LEU A 56 -32.18 -1.70 -5.79
C LEU A 56 -32.83 -0.47 -6.44
N GLU A 57 -32.63 0.70 -5.83
CA GLU A 57 -33.22 1.97 -6.23
C GLU A 57 -32.13 3.00 -6.53
N PHE A 58 -32.26 3.68 -7.66
CA PHE A 58 -31.52 4.91 -7.95
C PHE A 58 -32.47 6.09 -7.91
N VAL A 59 -32.12 7.13 -7.15
CA VAL A 59 -33.00 8.27 -6.92
C VAL A 59 -32.23 9.58 -6.89
N SER A 60 -32.79 10.61 -7.52
CA SER A 60 -32.24 11.98 -7.52
C SER A 60 -33.37 13.01 -7.60
N ASN A 61 -33.05 14.25 -7.29
CA ASN A 61 -33.96 15.39 -7.58
C ASN A 61 -33.88 15.82 -9.05
N ASN A 62 -32.82 15.45 -9.75
CA ASN A 62 -32.57 15.77 -11.16
C ASN A 62 -32.79 14.54 -12.04
N SER A 63 -33.15 14.74 -13.30
CA SER A 63 -33.21 13.65 -14.27
C SER A 63 -31.84 13.03 -14.48
N PHE A 64 -31.81 11.71 -14.67
CA PHE A 64 -30.60 10.95 -14.93
C PHE A 64 -30.86 9.82 -15.90
N THR A 65 -29.80 9.29 -16.51
CA THR A 65 -29.88 8.11 -17.37
C THR A 65 -28.94 7.03 -16.87
N MET A 66 -29.25 5.78 -17.18
CA MET A 66 -28.44 4.62 -16.86
C MET A 66 -28.30 3.69 -18.05
N SER A 67 -27.10 3.14 -18.23
CA SER A 67 -26.84 2.05 -19.17
C SER A 67 -25.76 1.12 -18.60
N ALA A 68 -25.73 -0.13 -19.06
CA ALA A 68 -24.70 -1.09 -18.64
C ALA A 68 -24.37 -2.08 -19.78
N PRO A 69 -23.14 -2.60 -19.81
CA PRO A 69 -22.84 -3.76 -20.65
C PRO A 69 -23.65 -4.97 -20.15
N LYS A 70 -24.23 -5.74 -21.04
CA LYS A 70 -24.97 -6.97 -20.66
C LYS A 70 -24.00 -8.06 -20.22
N LEU A 71 -23.63 -8.02 -18.93
CA LEU A 71 -22.69 -8.96 -18.27
C LEU A 71 -23.35 -9.60 -17.05
N TRP A 72 -24.52 -10.19 -17.24
CA TRP A 72 -25.26 -10.99 -16.27
C TRP A 72 -25.78 -12.27 -16.91
N ASP A 73 -25.97 -13.31 -16.09
CA ASP A 73 -26.24 -14.67 -16.52
C ASP A 73 -27.73 -15.09 -16.41
N GLY A 74 -28.57 -14.26 -15.81
CA GLY A 74 -30.01 -14.45 -15.67
C GLY A 74 -30.80 -13.34 -16.35
N THR A 75 -31.79 -12.78 -15.63
CA THR A 75 -32.63 -11.68 -16.10
C THR A 75 -32.48 -10.47 -15.19
N LEU A 76 -32.39 -9.27 -15.78
CA LEU A 76 -32.58 -8.00 -15.09
C LEU A 76 -33.83 -7.31 -15.63
N GLU A 77 -34.58 -6.70 -14.73
CA GLU A 77 -35.75 -5.88 -15.02
C GLU A 77 -35.60 -4.51 -14.33
N TYR A 78 -36.12 -3.47 -14.96
CA TYR A 78 -36.22 -2.14 -14.37
C TYR A 78 -37.69 -1.67 -14.34
N ASN A 79 -37.93 -0.70 -13.43
CA ASN A 79 -39.17 0.06 -13.36
C ASN A 79 -38.83 1.53 -13.13
N ASN A 80 -39.21 2.39 -14.08
CA ASN A 80 -39.02 3.84 -14.01
C ASN A 80 -40.37 4.58 -13.95
N GLY A 81 -41.45 3.89 -13.53
CA GLY A 81 -42.79 4.49 -13.40
C GLY A 81 -43.58 4.57 -14.68
N ASN A 82 -43.14 3.94 -15.77
CA ASN A 82 -43.96 3.78 -16.97
C ASN A 82 -45.11 2.82 -16.72
N ASP A 83 -46.23 2.97 -17.42
CA ASP A 83 -47.47 2.23 -17.21
C ASP A 83 -47.34 0.69 -17.35
N ASN A 84 -46.22 0.20 -17.91
CA ASN A 84 -45.96 -1.23 -18.12
C ASN A 84 -45.36 -1.97 -16.89
N GLY A 85 -45.13 -1.28 -15.77
CA GLY A 85 -44.53 -1.87 -14.57
C GLY A 85 -43.06 -2.31 -14.79
N TRP A 86 -42.74 -3.58 -14.58
CA TRP A 86 -41.39 -4.11 -14.75
C TRP A 86 -41.09 -4.47 -16.19
N THR A 87 -40.02 -3.96 -16.75
CA THR A 87 -39.56 -4.20 -18.13
C THR A 87 -38.20 -4.90 -18.11
N THR A 88 -38.04 -5.96 -18.91
CA THR A 88 -36.74 -6.62 -19.06
C THR A 88 -35.71 -5.64 -19.63
N TRP A 89 -34.54 -5.58 -18.98
CA TRP A 89 -33.45 -4.69 -19.36
C TRP A 89 -32.35 -5.46 -20.11
N ASP A 90 -31.92 -4.91 -21.22
CA ASP A 90 -30.82 -5.44 -22.04
C ASP A 90 -29.50 -4.68 -21.86
N GLY A 91 -29.50 -3.65 -21.00
CA GLY A 91 -28.36 -2.76 -20.77
C GLY A 91 -28.35 -1.48 -21.60
N SER A 92 -29.34 -1.31 -22.53
CA SER A 92 -29.51 -0.05 -23.25
C SER A 92 -29.82 1.10 -22.33
N GLU A 93 -29.59 2.33 -22.82
CA GLU A 93 -29.83 3.54 -22.03
C GLU A 93 -31.31 3.67 -21.65
N ILE A 94 -31.56 3.91 -20.38
CA ILE A 94 -32.87 4.18 -19.80
C ILE A 94 -32.86 5.51 -19.06
N SER A 95 -33.96 6.24 -19.08
CA SER A 95 -34.15 7.53 -18.39
C SER A 95 -34.97 7.33 -17.12
N SER A 96 -34.61 8.12 -16.08
CA SER A 96 -35.42 8.25 -14.88
C SER A 96 -36.73 9.01 -15.16
N ASN A 97 -37.77 8.70 -14.38
CA ASN A 97 -39.04 9.44 -14.39
C ASN A 97 -39.41 9.83 -12.95
N VAL A 98 -40.38 10.71 -12.83
CA VAL A 98 -40.90 11.15 -11.52
C VAL A 98 -41.80 10.06 -10.92
N ILE A 99 -41.35 9.50 -9.79
CA ILE A 99 -42.11 8.57 -8.94
C ILE A 99 -42.06 9.16 -7.52
N ASP A 100 -43.23 9.36 -6.89
CA ASP A 100 -43.33 9.96 -5.54
C ASP A 100 -42.53 11.28 -5.38
N GLY A 101 -42.57 12.14 -6.41
CA GLY A 101 -41.98 13.48 -6.40
C GLY A 101 -40.47 13.54 -6.66
N ARG A 102 -39.79 12.41 -6.90
CA ARG A 102 -38.35 12.36 -7.24
C ARG A 102 -38.10 11.53 -8.50
N GLN A 103 -37.03 11.80 -9.20
CA GLN A 103 -36.55 11.00 -10.33
C GLN A 103 -36.06 9.64 -9.82
N ARG A 104 -36.60 8.52 -10.37
CA ARG A 104 -36.29 7.16 -9.87
C ARG A 104 -36.15 6.14 -10.99
N ILE A 105 -35.34 5.12 -10.72
CA ILE A 105 -35.31 3.85 -11.44
C ILE A 105 -35.11 2.73 -10.41
N TYR A 106 -35.97 1.73 -10.42
CA TYR A 106 -35.82 0.51 -9.63
C TYR A 106 -35.29 -0.62 -10.49
N PHE A 107 -34.52 -1.52 -9.89
CA PHE A 107 -34.02 -2.74 -10.51
C PHE A 107 -34.31 -3.96 -9.67
N ARG A 108 -34.56 -5.09 -10.36
CA ARG A 108 -34.59 -6.42 -9.78
C ARG A 108 -34.03 -7.44 -10.77
N GLY A 109 -33.60 -8.59 -10.28
CA GLY A 109 -33.06 -9.68 -11.09
C GLY A 109 -33.66 -11.02 -10.70
N SER A 110 -33.53 -11.99 -11.57
CA SER A 110 -33.90 -13.36 -11.33
C SER A 110 -32.85 -14.30 -11.90
N ARG A 111 -32.48 -15.31 -11.09
CA ARG A 111 -31.55 -16.38 -11.48
C ARG A 111 -30.15 -15.88 -11.92
N ASN A 112 -29.73 -14.69 -11.49
CA ASN A 112 -28.38 -14.24 -11.71
C ASN A 112 -27.47 -14.79 -10.60
N THR A 113 -26.26 -15.17 -10.96
CA THR A 113 -25.16 -15.44 -10.02
C THR A 113 -24.03 -14.44 -10.22
N VAL A 114 -23.99 -13.77 -11.36
CA VAL A 114 -22.99 -12.76 -11.71
C VAL A 114 -23.68 -11.56 -12.36
N ILE A 115 -23.34 -10.36 -11.87
CA ILE A 115 -23.67 -9.07 -12.49
C ILE A 115 -22.43 -8.19 -12.31
N ARG A 116 -21.75 -7.83 -13.38
CA ARG A 116 -20.46 -7.15 -13.28
C ARG A 116 -20.25 -6.08 -14.35
N GLY A 117 -19.25 -5.21 -14.15
CA GLY A 117 -18.65 -4.40 -15.21
C GLY A 117 -17.72 -5.24 -16.09
N ASN A 118 -17.21 -4.65 -17.17
CA ASN A 118 -16.31 -5.34 -18.09
C ASN A 118 -14.89 -5.45 -17.50
N SER A 119 -14.40 -6.65 -17.26
CA SER A 119 -13.07 -6.92 -16.72
C SER A 119 -11.94 -6.85 -17.76
N ALA A 120 -12.25 -6.95 -19.06
CA ALA A 120 -11.23 -7.05 -20.11
C ALA A 120 -10.56 -5.71 -20.45
N SER A 121 -11.18 -4.58 -20.10
CA SER A 121 -10.67 -3.25 -20.43
C SER A 121 -10.58 -2.29 -19.23
N TYR A 122 -10.93 -2.73 -18.00
CA TYR A 122 -11.13 -1.82 -16.83
C TYR A 122 -12.10 -0.65 -17.11
N SER A 123 -12.80 -0.67 -18.24
CA SER A 123 -13.58 0.43 -18.79
C SER A 123 -14.93 -0.09 -19.24
N ASN A 124 -15.90 -0.19 -18.47
CA ASN A 124 -17.35 -0.18 -18.73
C ASN A 124 -18.09 -0.67 -17.50
N PRO A 125 -18.06 0.12 -16.42
CA PRO A 125 -19.00 -0.03 -15.33
C PRO A 125 -20.41 0.25 -15.82
N TRP A 126 -21.40 0.11 -14.97
CA TRP A 126 -22.68 0.72 -15.19
C TRP A 126 -22.49 2.23 -15.33
N LYS A 127 -22.93 2.80 -16.45
CA LYS A 127 -22.80 4.23 -16.70
C LYS A 127 -24.03 4.94 -16.15
N ILE A 128 -23.81 5.89 -15.26
CA ILE A 128 -24.84 6.71 -14.62
C ILE A 128 -24.55 8.16 -14.98
N THR A 129 -25.44 8.80 -15.71
CA THR A 129 -25.28 10.19 -16.18
C THR A 129 -26.29 11.07 -15.48
N GLY A 130 -25.82 11.99 -14.67
CA GLY A 130 -26.65 12.89 -13.83
C GLY A 130 -25.85 13.41 -12.65
N SER A 131 -26.51 13.91 -11.63
CA SER A 131 -25.84 14.43 -10.42
C SER A 131 -26.61 14.06 -9.15
N ASN A 132 -25.87 13.92 -8.05
CA ASN A 132 -26.42 13.65 -6.72
C ASN A 132 -27.40 12.46 -6.71
N ILE A 133 -26.93 11.32 -7.19
CA ILE A 133 -27.75 10.11 -7.30
C ILE A 133 -27.51 9.27 -6.05
N GLU A 134 -28.57 8.98 -5.31
CA GLU A 134 -28.58 8.03 -4.22
C GLU A 134 -28.82 6.63 -4.80
N CYS A 135 -28.02 5.64 -4.38
CA CYS A 135 -28.27 4.23 -4.64
C CYS A 135 -28.68 3.58 -3.32
N ASN A 136 -29.92 3.13 -3.22
CA ASN A 136 -30.54 2.58 -2.03
C ASN A 136 -31.00 1.14 -2.27
N GLY A 137 -31.45 0.47 -1.19
CA GLY A 137 -31.99 -0.87 -1.26
C GLY A 137 -30.93 -1.96 -1.24
N ASN A 138 -31.39 -3.19 -1.40
CA ASN A 138 -30.56 -4.39 -1.27
C ASN A 138 -30.00 -4.82 -2.62
N ILE A 139 -28.67 -4.83 -2.77
CA ILE A 139 -27.99 -5.24 -4.02
C ILE A 139 -28.31 -6.68 -4.43
N GLU A 140 -28.57 -7.58 -3.47
CA GLU A 140 -28.88 -8.98 -3.75
C GLU A 140 -30.20 -9.16 -4.51
N CYS A 141 -31.07 -8.14 -4.50
CA CYS A 141 -32.27 -8.12 -5.34
C CYS A 141 -31.96 -8.21 -6.84
N LEU A 142 -30.75 -7.83 -7.26
CA LEU A 142 -30.30 -8.01 -8.65
C LEU A 142 -30.01 -9.48 -8.98
N LEU A 143 -29.61 -10.27 -7.98
CA LEU A 143 -29.32 -11.70 -8.18
C LEU A 143 -30.61 -12.51 -8.27
N ASP A 144 -31.40 -12.47 -7.21
CA ASP A 144 -32.70 -13.13 -7.14
C ASP A 144 -33.61 -12.45 -6.12
N TYR A 145 -34.44 -11.51 -6.59
CA TYR A 145 -35.31 -10.75 -5.72
C TYR A 145 -36.32 -11.63 -4.94
N GLN A 146 -36.73 -12.79 -5.52
CA GLN A 146 -37.67 -13.68 -4.84
C GLN A 146 -37.06 -14.33 -3.60
N LYS A 147 -35.77 -14.69 -3.64
CA LYS A 147 -35.04 -15.18 -2.48
C LYS A 147 -34.91 -14.09 -1.43
N VAL A 148 -34.55 -12.86 -1.80
CA VAL A 148 -34.47 -11.73 -0.89
C VAL A 148 -35.79 -11.45 -0.19
N VAL A 149 -36.91 -11.48 -0.94
CA VAL A 149 -38.27 -11.36 -0.36
C VAL A 149 -38.59 -12.49 0.63
N ALA A 150 -38.08 -13.70 0.36
CA ALA A 150 -38.22 -14.84 1.27
C ALA A 150 -37.32 -14.74 2.52
N GLY A 151 -36.43 -13.74 2.58
CA GLY A 151 -35.46 -13.56 3.65
C GLY A 151 -34.23 -14.45 3.51
N GLU A 152 -33.93 -14.89 2.29
CA GLU A 152 -32.79 -15.73 1.93
C GLU A 152 -31.72 -14.90 1.21
N HIS A 153 -30.46 -15.34 1.30
CA HIS A 153 -29.35 -14.78 0.50
C HIS A 153 -29.20 -15.56 -0.80
N PRO A 154 -29.27 -14.91 -1.98
CA PRO A 154 -28.95 -15.54 -3.26
C PRO A 154 -27.48 -15.98 -3.32
N SER A 155 -27.19 -17.00 -4.12
CA SER A 155 -25.81 -17.44 -4.35
C SER A 155 -25.04 -16.41 -5.17
N MET A 156 -23.85 -16.03 -4.71
CA MET A 156 -22.90 -15.19 -5.44
C MET A 156 -21.91 -16.06 -6.22
N GLY A 157 -21.74 -15.78 -7.51
CA GLY A 157 -20.66 -16.34 -8.32
C GLY A 157 -19.35 -15.57 -8.17
N ARG A 158 -18.27 -16.11 -8.74
CA ARG A 158 -16.98 -15.42 -8.82
C ARG A 158 -17.11 -14.06 -9.52
N ASN A 159 -16.50 -13.02 -8.97
CA ASN A 159 -16.52 -11.64 -9.48
C ASN A 159 -17.94 -11.06 -9.63
N CYS A 160 -18.86 -11.42 -8.76
CA CYS A 160 -20.30 -11.16 -8.91
C CYS A 160 -20.63 -9.69 -9.20
N PHE A 161 -20.13 -8.75 -8.41
CA PHE A 161 -20.35 -7.30 -8.60
C PHE A 161 -19.05 -6.54 -8.94
N LYS A 162 -18.04 -7.27 -9.45
CA LYS A 162 -16.73 -6.68 -9.79
C LYS A 162 -16.89 -5.55 -10.81
N PHE A 163 -16.29 -4.37 -10.52
CA PHE A 163 -16.33 -3.14 -11.33
C PHE A 163 -17.73 -2.53 -11.55
N MET A 164 -18.79 -3.00 -10.89
CA MET A 164 -20.15 -2.61 -11.25
C MET A 164 -20.40 -1.11 -11.26
N PHE A 165 -19.96 -0.38 -10.24
CA PHE A 165 -20.13 1.09 -10.13
C PHE A 165 -18.80 1.85 -10.20
N ARG A 166 -17.75 1.22 -10.73
CA ARG A 166 -16.46 1.89 -10.87
C ARG A 166 -16.59 3.20 -11.65
N GLU A 167 -15.95 4.28 -11.17
CA GLU A 167 -15.99 5.62 -11.80
C GLU A 167 -17.36 6.31 -11.81
N CYS A 168 -18.36 5.80 -11.07
CA CYS A 168 -19.67 6.45 -10.93
C CYS A 168 -19.58 7.65 -9.97
N SER A 169 -18.93 8.74 -10.39
CA SER A 169 -18.73 9.94 -9.58
C SER A 169 -20.02 10.70 -9.24
N SER A 170 -21.14 10.40 -9.89
CA SER A 170 -22.47 10.94 -9.58
C SER A 170 -23.17 10.26 -8.40
N LEU A 171 -22.70 9.09 -7.96
CA LEU A 171 -23.24 8.39 -6.80
C LEU A 171 -22.79 9.06 -5.49
N ILE A 172 -23.77 9.38 -4.62
CA ILE A 172 -23.52 9.97 -3.29
C ILE A 172 -23.77 8.96 -2.15
N THR A 173 -24.51 7.88 -2.40
CA THR A 173 -24.71 6.75 -1.46
C THR A 173 -24.49 5.41 -2.17
N ALA A 174 -24.12 4.39 -1.41
CA ALA A 174 -24.00 3.01 -1.88
C ALA A 174 -25.17 2.16 -1.36
N PRO A 175 -25.60 1.12 -2.11
CA PRO A 175 -26.69 0.22 -1.69
C PRO A 175 -26.27 -0.63 -0.49
N GLN A 176 -27.22 -1.32 0.13
CA GLN A 176 -26.97 -2.31 1.16
C GLN A 176 -26.25 -3.54 0.58
N LEU A 177 -25.26 -4.04 1.32
CA LEU A 177 -24.47 -5.22 0.97
C LEU A 177 -24.60 -6.28 2.08
N PRO A 178 -25.75 -6.95 2.20
CA PRO A 178 -26.10 -7.75 3.37
C PRO A 178 -25.47 -9.14 3.42
N ALA A 179 -24.71 -9.55 2.40
CA ALA A 179 -24.10 -10.87 2.34
C ALA A 179 -23.15 -11.12 3.52
N THR A 180 -23.28 -12.27 4.17
CA THR A 180 -22.43 -12.70 5.29
C THR A 180 -21.32 -13.67 4.86
N THR A 181 -21.46 -14.27 3.68
CA THR A 181 -20.49 -15.18 3.04
C THR A 181 -20.22 -14.69 1.63
N LEU A 182 -18.96 -14.49 1.30
CA LEU A 182 -18.53 -13.88 0.05
C LEU A 182 -17.91 -14.90 -0.90
N ALA A 183 -18.00 -14.62 -2.21
CA ALA A 183 -17.32 -15.35 -3.26
C ALA A 183 -16.04 -14.63 -3.70
N TYR A 184 -15.16 -15.33 -4.42
CA TYR A 184 -13.92 -14.77 -5.00
C TYR A 184 -14.20 -13.47 -5.76
N GLY A 185 -13.49 -12.40 -5.39
CA GLY A 185 -13.53 -11.11 -6.08
C GLY A 185 -14.91 -10.45 -6.19
N CYS A 186 -15.90 -10.85 -5.38
CA CYS A 186 -17.30 -10.49 -5.59
C CYS A 186 -17.58 -8.98 -5.54
N TYR A 187 -16.87 -8.20 -4.72
CA TYR A 187 -16.99 -6.74 -4.66
C TYR A 187 -15.71 -6.01 -5.07
N SER A 188 -14.78 -6.72 -5.73
CA SER A 188 -13.52 -6.16 -6.20
C SER A 188 -13.77 -4.93 -7.09
N TYR A 189 -13.12 -3.79 -6.79
CA TYR A 189 -13.22 -2.53 -7.54
C TYR A 189 -14.65 -1.96 -7.69
N MET A 190 -15.61 -2.42 -6.88
CA MET A 190 -17.03 -2.12 -7.12
C MET A 190 -17.35 -0.63 -7.13
N PHE A 191 -16.77 0.15 -6.22
CA PHE A 191 -16.96 1.60 -6.11
C PHE A 191 -15.67 2.40 -6.35
N GLN A 192 -14.64 1.79 -6.94
CA GLN A 192 -13.38 2.48 -7.22
C GLN A 192 -13.63 3.77 -8.02
N PHE A 193 -13.02 4.88 -7.60
CA PHE A 193 -13.21 6.24 -8.17
C PHE A 193 -14.62 6.83 -8.03
N CYS A 194 -15.48 6.31 -7.14
CA CYS A 194 -16.76 6.95 -6.81
C CYS A 194 -16.49 8.15 -5.87
N SER A 195 -16.00 9.25 -6.41
CA SER A 195 -15.50 10.38 -5.64
C SER A 195 -16.54 11.14 -4.80
N SER A 196 -17.84 10.91 -5.02
CA SER A 196 -18.93 11.60 -4.30
C SER A 196 -19.56 10.75 -3.19
N ILE A 197 -19.21 9.47 -3.05
CA ILE A 197 -19.72 8.63 -1.94
C ILE A 197 -19.10 9.13 -0.63
N THR A 198 -19.95 9.48 0.33
CA THR A 198 -19.53 10.03 1.65
C THR A 198 -19.51 8.98 2.77
N THR A 199 -20.30 7.92 2.64
CA THR A 199 -20.43 6.84 3.64
C THR A 199 -20.44 5.48 2.94
N ALA A 200 -19.64 4.55 3.46
CA ALA A 200 -19.67 3.16 3.00
C ALA A 200 -20.86 2.41 3.62
N PRO A 201 -21.46 1.44 2.92
CA PRO A 201 -22.49 0.58 3.49
C PRO A 201 -21.91 -0.35 4.55
N ALA A 202 -22.76 -0.92 5.40
CA ALA A 202 -22.36 -1.99 6.33
C ALA A 202 -21.82 -3.22 5.57
N LEU A 203 -20.76 -3.85 6.09
CA LEU A 203 -20.10 -5.02 5.53
C LEU A 203 -20.14 -6.18 6.53
N PRO A 204 -21.28 -6.88 6.67
CA PRO A 204 -21.50 -7.86 7.74
C PRO A 204 -20.80 -9.20 7.52
N ALA A 205 -20.05 -9.36 6.42
CA ALA A 205 -19.44 -10.63 6.08
C ALA A 205 -18.38 -11.07 7.09
N THR A 206 -18.54 -12.28 7.62
CA THR A 206 -17.58 -12.95 8.50
C THR A 206 -16.81 -14.06 7.79
N THR A 207 -17.34 -14.55 6.65
CA THR A 207 -16.66 -15.53 5.79
C THR A 207 -16.23 -14.86 4.51
N LEU A 208 -14.93 -14.61 4.40
CA LEU A 208 -14.31 -13.91 3.28
C LEU A 208 -13.75 -14.90 2.25
N ALA A 209 -13.68 -14.47 1.02
CA ALA A 209 -12.96 -15.14 -0.06
C ALA A 209 -11.81 -14.29 -0.58
N GLU A 210 -10.90 -14.90 -1.33
CA GLU A 210 -9.78 -14.21 -1.98
C GLU A 210 -10.29 -13.02 -2.83
N GLU A 211 -9.63 -11.85 -2.74
CA GLU A 211 -9.93 -10.60 -3.43
C GLU A 211 -11.36 -10.04 -3.21
N CYS A 212 -12.13 -10.50 -2.23
CA CYS A 212 -13.56 -10.17 -2.15
C CYS A 212 -13.87 -8.66 -2.04
N TYR A 213 -13.00 -7.88 -1.39
CA TYR A 213 -13.11 -6.42 -1.25
C TYR A 213 -11.92 -5.66 -1.85
N HIS A 214 -11.11 -6.32 -2.71
CA HIS A 214 -9.91 -5.76 -3.31
C HIS A 214 -10.22 -4.46 -4.07
N TYR A 215 -9.56 -3.33 -3.73
CA TYR A 215 -9.78 -1.97 -4.26
C TYR A 215 -11.25 -1.48 -4.22
N MET A 216 -12.09 -2.00 -3.35
CA MET A 216 -13.54 -1.77 -3.43
C MET A 216 -13.92 -0.28 -3.39
N PHE A 217 -13.32 0.51 -2.49
CA PHE A 217 -13.55 1.95 -2.35
C PHE A 217 -12.33 2.78 -2.71
N ALA A 218 -11.32 2.20 -3.37
CA ALA A 218 -10.12 2.96 -3.70
C ALA A 218 -10.46 4.24 -4.47
N LYS A 219 -9.85 5.36 -4.05
CA LYS A 219 -10.04 6.71 -4.62
C LYS A 219 -11.46 7.28 -4.49
N CYS A 220 -12.20 6.82 -3.47
CA CYS A 220 -13.44 7.47 -3.03
C CYS A 220 -13.08 8.68 -2.16
N SER A 221 -12.70 9.79 -2.79
CA SER A 221 -12.10 10.96 -2.12
C SER A 221 -13.00 11.67 -1.11
N SER A 222 -14.33 11.53 -1.21
CA SER A 222 -15.29 12.11 -0.24
C SER A 222 -15.70 11.15 0.87
N LEU A 223 -15.20 9.90 0.88
CA LEU A 223 -15.55 8.91 1.90
C LEU A 223 -14.92 9.29 3.25
N THR A 224 -15.75 9.49 4.27
CA THR A 224 -15.32 10.00 5.58
C THR A 224 -15.21 8.94 6.68
N SER A 225 -15.79 7.76 6.48
CA SER A 225 -15.84 6.71 7.49
C SER A 225 -15.71 5.32 6.89
N ILE A 226 -15.06 4.43 7.64
CA ILE A 226 -14.90 3.01 7.32
C ILE A 226 -15.95 2.22 8.13
N PRO A 227 -16.68 1.26 7.51
CA PRO A 227 -17.62 0.41 8.22
C PRO A 227 -16.90 -0.61 9.12
N GLU A 228 -17.62 -1.24 10.04
CA GLU A 228 -17.10 -2.39 10.79
C GLU A 228 -16.68 -3.53 9.85
N LEU A 229 -15.56 -4.18 10.14
CA LEU A 229 -14.98 -5.30 9.42
C LEU A 229 -14.94 -6.52 10.35
N PRO A 230 -16.01 -7.30 10.47
CA PRO A 230 -16.20 -8.27 11.56
C PRO A 230 -15.41 -9.58 11.41
N ALA A 231 -14.78 -9.82 10.26
CA ALA A 231 -14.08 -11.08 9.98
C ALA A 231 -12.83 -11.25 10.85
N THR A 232 -12.71 -12.36 11.54
CA THR A 232 -11.56 -12.72 12.38
C THR A 232 -10.54 -13.62 11.67
N THR A 233 -10.93 -14.27 10.57
CA THR A 233 -10.08 -15.07 9.68
C THR A 233 -10.12 -14.45 8.30
N LEU A 234 -8.98 -14.08 7.79
CA LEU A 234 -8.86 -13.39 6.51
C LEU A 234 -8.55 -14.36 5.36
N ALA A 235 -8.88 -13.93 4.16
CA ALA A 235 -8.52 -14.58 2.91
C ALA A 235 -7.44 -13.77 2.17
N LYS A 236 -6.77 -14.39 1.20
CA LYS A 236 -5.75 -13.75 0.39
C LYS A 236 -6.30 -12.49 -0.28
N ASP A 237 -5.54 -11.38 -0.18
CA ASP A 237 -5.84 -10.07 -0.77
C ASP A 237 -7.26 -9.55 -0.48
N CYS A 238 -7.94 -10.04 0.58
CA CYS A 238 -9.37 -9.77 0.81
C CYS A 238 -9.69 -8.29 1.06
N TYR A 239 -8.80 -7.55 1.75
CA TYR A 239 -8.92 -6.12 1.99
C TYR A 239 -7.82 -5.30 1.30
N ALA A 240 -7.07 -5.91 0.35
CA ALA A 240 -5.97 -5.22 -0.30
C ALA A 240 -6.46 -3.96 -1.03
N ALA A 241 -5.82 -2.82 -0.74
CA ALA A 241 -6.10 -1.48 -1.27
C ALA A 241 -7.58 -1.04 -1.16
N MET A 242 -8.32 -1.59 -0.17
CA MET A 242 -9.76 -1.36 -0.07
C MET A 242 -10.13 0.13 0.05
N PHE A 243 -9.33 0.92 0.75
CA PHE A 243 -9.54 2.36 0.98
C PHE A 243 -8.35 3.20 0.49
N ASP A 244 -7.58 2.67 -0.49
CA ASP A 244 -6.46 3.37 -1.12
C ASP A 244 -6.89 4.75 -1.65
N ASP A 245 -6.12 5.81 -1.31
CA ASP A 245 -6.40 7.22 -1.67
C ASP A 245 -7.81 7.73 -1.27
N CYS A 246 -8.42 7.18 -0.21
CA CYS A 246 -9.60 7.76 0.41
C CYS A 246 -9.20 8.92 1.33
N ILE A 247 -8.83 10.04 0.77
CA ILE A 247 -8.19 11.19 1.44
C ILE A 247 -9.02 11.87 2.52
N SER A 248 -10.34 11.66 2.57
CA SER A 248 -11.23 12.21 3.61
C SER A 248 -11.39 11.29 4.84
N ILE A 249 -10.80 10.08 4.82
CA ILE A 249 -10.81 9.18 5.98
C ILE A 249 -9.75 9.66 6.98
N THR A 250 -10.19 10.03 8.19
CA THR A 250 -9.31 10.52 9.27
C THR A 250 -9.23 9.56 10.46
N ILE A 251 -10.11 8.57 10.54
CA ILE A 251 -10.19 7.59 11.63
C ILE A 251 -10.03 6.18 11.07
N ALA A 252 -9.04 5.45 11.58
CA ALA A 252 -8.79 4.08 11.19
C ALA A 252 -9.85 3.10 11.76
N PRO A 253 -10.16 1.98 11.08
CA PRO A 253 -11.09 0.97 11.58
C PRO A 253 -10.47 0.13 12.70
N VAL A 254 -11.30 -0.54 13.49
CA VAL A 254 -10.84 -1.66 14.32
C VAL A 254 -10.62 -2.89 13.42
N LEU A 255 -9.50 -3.58 13.59
CA LEU A 255 -9.13 -4.78 12.83
C LEU A 255 -9.16 -6.01 13.76
N PRO A 256 -10.27 -6.75 13.84
CA PRO A 256 -10.47 -7.84 14.79
C PRO A 256 -9.79 -9.16 14.36
N ALA A 257 -9.13 -9.20 13.19
CA ALA A 257 -8.55 -10.41 12.66
C ALA A 257 -7.48 -11.01 13.58
N THR A 258 -7.59 -12.31 13.82
CA THR A 258 -6.63 -13.12 14.55
C THR A 258 -5.84 -14.07 13.65
N THR A 259 -6.33 -14.29 12.43
CA THR A 259 -5.68 -15.13 11.41
C THR A 259 -5.55 -14.32 10.11
N LEU A 260 -4.32 -14.08 9.70
CA LEU A 260 -3.98 -13.35 8.49
C LEU A 260 -3.84 -14.29 7.28
N ALA A 261 -3.95 -13.72 6.09
CA ALA A 261 -3.64 -14.37 4.82
C ALA A 261 -2.69 -13.49 3.98
N GLU A 262 -2.05 -14.07 2.97
CA GLU A 262 -1.13 -13.36 2.08
C GLU A 262 -1.78 -12.09 1.52
N GLY A 263 -1.08 -10.96 1.61
CA GLY A 263 -1.52 -9.66 1.08
C GLY A 263 -2.81 -9.09 1.69
N CYS A 264 -3.36 -9.68 2.76
CA CYS A 264 -4.72 -9.37 3.22
C CYS A 264 -4.97 -7.89 3.55
N TYR A 265 -3.97 -7.15 4.00
CA TYR A 265 -4.04 -5.71 4.31
C TYR A 265 -3.07 -4.86 3.47
N THR A 266 -2.51 -5.42 2.38
CA THR A 266 -1.62 -4.66 1.48
C THR A 266 -2.31 -3.38 1.02
N MET A 267 -1.67 -2.20 1.19
CA MET A 267 -2.17 -0.87 0.80
C MET A 267 -3.57 -0.52 1.34
N MET A 268 -4.09 -1.24 2.34
CA MET A 268 -5.51 -1.11 2.74
C MET A 268 -5.91 0.32 3.09
N LEU A 269 -5.05 1.08 3.73
CA LEU A 269 -5.27 2.45 4.18
C LEU A 269 -4.30 3.45 3.54
N ALA A 270 -3.62 3.05 2.44
CA ALA A 270 -2.68 3.90 1.75
C ALA A 270 -3.32 5.22 1.31
N GLY A 271 -2.60 6.33 1.40
CA GLY A 271 -3.07 7.66 0.97
C GLY A 271 -4.25 8.24 1.75
N THR A 272 -4.63 7.64 2.91
CA THR A 272 -5.66 8.21 3.78
C THR A 272 -5.11 9.30 4.70
N SER A 273 -5.99 10.12 5.29
CA SER A 273 -5.64 11.19 6.23
C SER A 273 -5.72 10.76 7.70
N ILE A 274 -5.60 9.47 8.00
CA ILE A 274 -5.62 8.99 9.38
C ILE A 274 -4.45 9.57 10.19
N THR A 275 -4.70 9.92 11.45
CA THR A 275 -3.68 10.47 12.36
C THR A 275 -3.08 9.42 13.30
N THR A 276 -3.82 8.34 13.54
CA THR A 276 -3.44 7.23 14.41
C THR A 276 -3.74 5.91 13.70
N ALA A 277 -2.75 5.03 13.64
CA ALA A 277 -2.94 3.69 13.05
C ALA A 277 -3.79 2.78 13.95
N PRO A 278 -4.51 1.79 13.38
CA PRO A 278 -5.23 0.79 14.15
C PRO A 278 -4.26 -0.16 14.88
N ALA A 279 -4.71 -0.81 15.95
CA ALA A 279 -3.93 -1.85 16.60
C ALA A 279 -3.72 -3.07 15.68
N LEU A 280 -2.50 -3.63 15.67
CA LEU A 280 -2.09 -4.81 14.90
C LEU A 280 -1.55 -5.91 15.83
N PRO A 281 -2.39 -6.59 16.61
CA PRO A 281 -1.96 -7.47 17.69
C PRO A 281 -1.45 -8.84 17.24
N VAL A 282 -1.56 -9.18 15.95
CA VAL A 282 -1.22 -10.51 15.44
C VAL A 282 0.29 -10.69 15.37
N THR A 283 0.79 -11.79 15.95
CA THR A 283 2.22 -12.14 15.99
C THR A 283 2.64 -13.17 14.93
N THR A 284 1.68 -13.93 14.38
CA THR A 284 1.94 -14.89 13.30
C THR A 284 1.68 -14.21 11.97
N LEU A 285 2.75 -13.77 11.32
CA LEU A 285 2.67 -13.03 10.06
C LEU A 285 2.69 -13.99 8.86
N VAL A 286 2.21 -13.47 7.73
CA VAL A 286 2.26 -14.10 6.41
C VAL A 286 2.82 -13.10 5.39
N LYS A 287 3.23 -13.59 4.21
CA LYS A 287 3.84 -12.73 3.17
C LYS A 287 2.95 -11.52 2.86
N TRP A 288 3.56 -10.34 2.78
CA TRP A 288 2.95 -9.05 2.41
C TRP A 288 1.72 -8.66 3.23
N CYS A 289 1.47 -9.28 4.40
CA CYS A 289 0.22 -9.05 5.15
C CYS A 289 -0.04 -7.58 5.51
N TYR A 290 1.00 -6.78 5.74
CA TYR A 290 0.94 -5.35 6.05
C TYR A 290 1.80 -4.50 5.10
N ALA A 291 2.20 -5.05 3.93
CA ALA A 291 2.99 -4.30 2.95
C ALA A 291 2.21 -3.04 2.51
N ASP A 292 2.89 -1.89 2.43
CA ASP A 292 2.34 -0.61 1.98
C ASP A 292 1.08 -0.13 2.75
N MET A 293 0.73 -0.75 3.91
CA MET A 293 -0.58 -0.57 4.55
C MET A 293 -0.91 0.90 4.84
N PHE A 294 0.07 1.71 5.21
CA PHE A 294 -0.05 3.14 5.47
C PHE A 294 0.79 3.98 4.51
N TRP A 295 1.10 3.44 3.32
CA TRP A 295 1.86 4.16 2.30
C TRP A 295 1.22 5.53 2.03
N ASN A 296 2.01 6.61 2.03
CA ASN A 296 1.54 7.99 1.80
C ASN A 296 0.46 8.50 2.78
N CYS A 297 0.40 7.95 4.01
CA CYS A 297 -0.45 8.52 5.08
C CYS A 297 0.23 9.74 5.69
N ALA A 298 0.24 10.86 4.97
CA ALA A 298 1.00 12.06 5.34
C ALA A 298 0.59 12.69 6.68
N SER A 299 -0.62 12.42 7.18
CA SER A 299 -1.14 12.91 8.45
C SER A 299 -0.88 11.98 9.65
N LEU A 300 -0.29 10.79 9.40
CA LEU A 300 -0.08 9.79 10.44
C LEU A 300 1.01 10.22 11.42
N THR A 301 0.65 10.41 12.70
CA THR A 301 1.57 10.82 13.77
C THR A 301 1.91 9.69 14.74
N GLN A 302 1.08 8.64 14.81
CA GLN A 302 1.24 7.52 15.73
C GLN A 302 1.17 6.18 14.97
N ALA A 303 2.31 5.49 14.94
CA ALA A 303 2.38 4.11 14.43
C ALA A 303 1.81 3.11 15.45
N PRO A 304 1.31 1.94 15.01
CA PRO A 304 0.86 0.87 15.91
C PRO A 304 2.06 0.13 16.53
N ALA A 305 1.84 -0.57 17.63
CA ALA A 305 2.80 -1.58 18.09
C ALA A 305 2.89 -2.75 17.07
N LEU A 306 4.10 -3.26 16.85
CA LEU A 306 4.41 -4.38 15.94
C LEU A 306 4.98 -5.56 16.73
N PRO A 307 4.16 -6.41 17.35
CA PRO A 307 4.60 -7.37 18.37
C PRO A 307 5.28 -8.63 17.81
N ALA A 308 5.32 -8.82 16.50
CA ALA A 308 5.86 -10.03 15.89
C ALA A 308 7.39 -10.14 16.07
N THR A 309 7.86 -11.29 16.55
CA THR A 309 9.29 -11.58 16.77
C THR A 309 9.92 -12.39 15.63
N THR A 310 9.12 -13.03 14.79
CA THR A 310 9.54 -13.76 13.59
C THR A 310 8.88 -13.14 12.38
N LEU A 311 9.69 -12.62 11.46
CA LEU A 311 9.20 -11.98 10.26
C LEU A 311 9.20 -12.93 9.06
N VAL A 312 8.43 -12.59 8.07
CA VAL A 312 8.32 -13.30 6.81
C VAL A 312 8.50 -12.34 5.64
N TYR A 313 8.64 -12.87 4.43
CA TYR A 313 8.92 -12.10 3.21
C TYR A 313 7.99 -10.88 3.07
N GLY A 314 8.57 -9.69 2.98
CA GLY A 314 7.89 -8.42 2.69
C GLY A 314 6.75 -8.04 3.65
N CYS A 315 6.69 -8.62 4.87
CA CYS A 315 5.53 -8.45 5.76
C CYS A 315 5.26 -7.00 6.17
N TYR A 316 6.30 -6.15 6.26
CA TYR A 316 6.21 -4.72 6.58
C TYR A 316 6.88 -3.84 5.50
N GLN A 317 7.02 -4.38 4.26
CA GLN A 317 7.60 -3.62 3.15
C GLN A 317 6.83 -2.32 2.95
N ASN A 318 7.53 -1.17 2.87
CA ASN A 318 7.01 0.19 2.68
C ASN A 318 5.86 0.59 3.61
N MET A 319 5.69 -0.09 4.77
CA MET A 319 4.49 0.05 5.60
C MET A 319 4.16 1.50 5.96
N PHE A 320 5.17 2.33 6.22
CA PHE A 320 5.03 3.76 6.53
C PHE A 320 5.72 4.67 5.52
N HIS A 321 5.97 4.17 4.29
CA HIS A 321 6.59 4.98 3.24
C HIS A 321 5.83 6.30 3.04
N ASN A 322 6.55 7.43 3.03
CA ASN A 322 6.02 8.79 2.90
C ASN A 322 4.97 9.17 3.98
N CYS A 323 5.09 8.63 5.21
CA CYS A 323 4.34 9.12 6.36
C CYS A 323 5.05 10.36 6.94
N SER A 324 4.95 11.48 6.24
CA SER A 324 5.76 12.69 6.48
C SER A 324 5.52 13.38 7.84
N SER A 325 4.43 13.08 8.55
CA SER A 325 4.15 13.57 9.91
C SER A 325 4.57 12.61 11.02
N LEU A 326 5.09 11.41 10.68
CA LEU A 326 5.53 10.44 11.69
C LEU A 326 6.86 10.87 12.30
N THR A 327 6.86 11.19 13.61
CA THR A 327 8.05 11.69 14.32
C THR A 327 8.82 10.61 15.08
N ILE A 328 8.16 9.52 15.45
CA ILE A 328 8.71 8.42 16.27
C ILE A 328 8.31 7.09 15.62
N ALA A 329 9.32 6.26 15.33
CA ALA A 329 9.09 4.90 14.84
C ALA A 329 8.62 3.97 15.97
N PRO A 330 7.82 2.91 15.68
CA PRO A 330 7.48 1.90 16.66
C PRO A 330 8.71 1.05 17.03
N GLU A 331 8.67 0.39 18.18
CA GLU A 331 9.66 -0.65 18.51
C GLU A 331 9.58 -1.82 17.53
N LEU A 332 10.74 -2.40 17.17
CA LEU A 332 10.87 -3.55 16.28
C LEU A 332 11.44 -4.75 17.06
N PRO A 333 10.60 -5.54 17.74
CA PRO A 333 11.03 -6.62 18.63
C PRO A 333 11.47 -7.90 17.91
N ALA A 334 11.54 -7.87 16.57
CA ALA A 334 11.90 -9.05 15.78
C ALA A 334 13.26 -9.61 16.16
N THR A 335 13.34 -10.93 16.30
CA THR A 335 14.56 -11.70 16.53
C THR A 335 14.97 -12.52 15.31
N THR A 336 14.06 -12.67 14.34
CA THR A 336 14.29 -13.38 13.07
C THR A 336 13.76 -12.55 11.93
N LEU A 337 14.64 -12.21 10.99
CA LEU A 337 14.33 -11.45 9.78
C LEU A 337 14.10 -12.39 8.58
N ALA A 338 13.38 -11.88 7.60
CA ALA A 338 13.21 -12.50 6.29
C ALA A 338 13.54 -11.49 5.18
N ASP A 339 13.66 -11.98 3.94
CA ASP A 339 13.96 -11.13 2.80
C ASP A 339 12.92 -10.01 2.65
N TYR A 340 13.40 -8.79 2.46
CA TYR A 340 12.61 -7.56 2.26
C TYR A 340 11.60 -7.25 3.36
N CYS A 341 11.75 -7.82 4.58
CA CYS A 341 10.75 -7.68 5.65
C CYS A 341 10.52 -6.23 6.13
N TYR A 342 11.55 -5.38 6.09
CA TYR A 342 11.52 -3.95 6.43
C TYR A 342 11.99 -3.07 5.26
N ASP A 343 11.99 -3.57 4.01
CA ASP A 343 12.37 -2.78 2.82
C ASP A 343 11.50 -1.52 2.75
N GLY A 344 12.12 -0.35 2.67
CA GLY A 344 11.48 0.96 2.57
C GLY A 344 10.53 1.35 3.70
N MET A 345 10.57 0.64 4.85
CA MET A 345 9.53 0.75 5.89
C MET A 345 9.25 2.18 6.35
N PHE A 346 10.26 3.02 6.48
CA PHE A 346 10.16 4.44 6.86
C PHE A 346 10.71 5.37 5.78
N SER A 347 10.86 4.91 4.54
CA SER A 347 11.34 5.77 3.46
C SER A 347 10.44 7.00 3.33
N ASP A 348 11.07 8.18 3.11
CA ASP A 348 10.41 9.49 3.00
C ASP A 348 9.57 9.92 4.22
N CYS A 349 9.84 9.33 5.41
CA CYS A 349 9.32 9.84 6.68
C CYS A 349 10.12 11.08 7.12
N SER A 350 9.92 12.20 6.44
CA SER A 350 10.77 13.42 6.56
C SER A 350 10.77 14.05 7.97
N SER A 351 9.76 13.81 8.80
CA SER A 351 9.70 14.28 10.19
C SER A 351 10.24 13.28 11.21
N LEU A 352 10.70 12.10 10.79
CA LEU A 352 11.20 11.08 11.72
C LEU A 352 12.54 11.51 12.35
N THR A 353 12.55 11.71 13.67
CA THR A 353 13.74 12.20 14.41
C THR A 353 14.54 11.09 15.06
N THR A 354 13.92 9.93 15.33
CA THR A 354 14.52 8.83 16.08
C THR A 354 14.22 7.50 15.40
N ALA A 355 15.27 6.78 15.03
CA ALA A 355 15.17 5.42 14.50
C ALA A 355 14.94 4.40 15.62
N PRO A 356 14.24 3.28 15.36
CA PRO A 356 14.13 2.18 16.31
C PRO A 356 15.48 1.44 16.45
N ALA A 357 15.67 0.69 17.53
CA ALA A 357 16.82 -0.18 17.69
C ALA A 357 16.79 -1.34 16.69
N LEU A 358 17.94 -1.70 16.10
CA LEU A 358 18.13 -2.79 15.14
C LEU A 358 19.20 -3.78 15.65
N PRO A 359 18.95 -4.56 16.71
CA PRO A 359 19.97 -5.35 17.39
C PRO A 359 20.35 -6.66 16.70
N ILE A 360 19.76 -6.96 15.54
CA ILE A 360 19.89 -8.25 14.86
C ILE A 360 21.22 -8.35 14.13
N THR A 361 21.90 -9.48 14.33
CA THR A 361 23.19 -9.79 13.69
C THR A 361 23.08 -10.75 12.51
N THR A 362 21.98 -11.49 12.38
CA THR A 362 21.71 -12.40 11.26
C THR A 362 20.74 -11.72 10.29
N LEU A 363 21.25 -11.27 9.17
CA LEU A 363 20.49 -10.49 8.17
C LEU A 363 19.96 -11.38 7.05
N ALA A 364 18.88 -10.93 6.42
CA ALA A 364 18.29 -11.51 5.21
C ALA A 364 18.47 -10.59 4.00
N GLU A 365 18.22 -11.06 2.78
CA GLU A 365 18.35 -10.22 1.57
C GLU A 365 17.42 -9.00 1.66
N GLY A 366 17.96 -7.80 1.44
CA GLY A 366 17.21 -6.55 1.40
C GLY A 366 16.41 -6.24 2.66
N CYS A 367 16.71 -6.87 3.82
CA CYS A 367 15.89 -6.75 5.02
C CYS A 367 15.72 -5.32 5.55
N TYR A 368 16.72 -4.44 5.35
CA TYR A 368 16.71 -3.03 5.71
C TYR A 368 16.98 -2.11 4.49
N LYS A 369 16.74 -2.63 3.28
CA LYS A 369 16.88 -1.86 2.03
C LYS A 369 15.99 -0.62 2.11
N ASP A 370 16.50 0.57 1.72
CA ASP A 370 15.81 1.87 1.69
C ASP A 370 15.08 2.25 3.02
N MET A 371 15.36 1.59 4.16
CA MET A 371 14.53 1.65 5.37
C MET A 371 14.30 3.06 5.91
N PHE A 372 15.32 3.94 5.85
CA PHE A 372 15.25 5.33 6.29
C PHE A 372 15.63 6.32 5.16
N SER A 373 15.56 5.88 3.90
CA SER A 373 15.82 6.78 2.76
C SER A 373 14.88 7.99 2.81
N GLY A 374 15.39 9.21 2.64
CA GLY A 374 14.58 10.45 2.70
C GLY A 374 14.06 10.83 4.09
N CYS A 375 14.64 10.29 5.17
CA CYS A 375 14.32 10.72 6.54
C CYS A 375 15.13 11.98 6.89
N ASP A 376 14.73 13.13 6.37
CA ASP A 376 15.48 14.39 6.42
C ASP A 376 15.75 14.89 7.85
N SER A 377 14.86 14.59 8.81
CA SER A 377 14.98 15.01 10.21
C SER A 377 15.74 14.02 11.11
N LEU A 378 16.17 12.87 10.57
CA LEU A 378 16.88 11.85 11.35
C LEU A 378 18.31 12.31 11.67
N THR A 379 18.62 12.51 12.95
CA THR A 379 19.94 13.02 13.39
C THR A 379 20.92 11.94 13.80
N THR A 380 20.42 10.79 14.25
CA THR A 380 21.22 9.68 14.80
C THR A 380 20.81 8.36 14.17
N ALA A 381 21.74 7.67 13.55
CA ALA A 381 21.51 6.32 13.02
C ALA A 381 21.44 5.28 14.16
N PRO A 382 20.67 4.20 14.00
CA PRO A 382 20.69 3.09 14.93
C PRO A 382 22.04 2.34 14.86
N VAL A 383 22.37 1.59 15.91
CA VAL A 383 23.52 0.68 15.91
C VAL A 383 23.27 -0.46 14.91
N LEU A 384 24.27 -0.79 14.08
CA LEU A 384 24.24 -1.86 13.08
C LEU A 384 25.27 -2.94 13.45
N PRO A 385 24.96 -3.90 14.34
CA PRO A 385 25.94 -4.80 14.96
C PRO A 385 26.37 -5.98 14.06
N ALA A 386 25.74 -6.16 12.89
CA ALA A 386 25.99 -7.33 12.04
C ALA A 386 27.39 -7.30 11.43
N THR A 387 28.13 -8.40 11.60
CA THR A 387 29.45 -8.64 10.99
C THR A 387 29.38 -9.54 9.77
N THR A 388 28.29 -10.29 9.61
CA THR A 388 27.96 -11.09 8.42
C THR A 388 26.78 -10.46 7.70
N LEU A 389 27.00 -10.03 6.48
CA LEU A 389 26.01 -9.29 5.70
C LEU A 389 25.30 -10.20 4.69
N ALA A 390 24.07 -9.84 4.36
CA ALA A 390 23.31 -10.41 3.26
C ALA A 390 23.29 -9.46 2.05
N LYS A 391 22.95 -9.98 0.89
CA LYS A 391 22.83 -9.20 -0.33
C LYS A 391 21.81 -8.06 -0.13
N LYS A 392 22.19 -6.82 -0.52
CA LYS A 392 21.38 -5.60 -0.43
C LYS A 392 20.84 -5.28 0.98
N CYS A 393 21.36 -5.86 2.06
CA CYS A 393 20.77 -5.74 3.40
C CYS A 393 20.65 -4.28 3.90
N TYR A 394 21.58 -3.39 3.53
CA TYR A 394 21.61 -1.97 3.88
C TYR A 394 21.64 -1.06 2.62
N TYR A 395 21.15 -1.58 1.48
CA TYR A 395 21.08 -0.82 0.22
C TYR A 395 20.30 0.48 0.46
N ARG A 396 20.93 1.66 0.18
CA ARG A 396 20.38 3.03 0.32
C ARG A 396 19.70 3.34 1.66
N MET A 397 20.09 2.62 2.74
CA MET A 397 19.37 2.67 4.02
C MET A 397 19.20 4.08 4.59
N PHE A 398 20.17 4.98 4.42
CA PHE A 398 20.14 6.37 4.89
C PHE A 398 20.31 7.39 3.74
N SER A 399 20.02 6.98 2.49
CA SER A 399 20.11 7.91 1.35
C SER A 399 19.16 9.09 1.56
N GLY A 400 19.64 10.33 1.42
CA GLY A 400 18.83 11.54 1.60
C GLY A 400 18.53 11.90 3.07
N CYS A 401 19.26 11.34 4.05
CA CYS A 401 19.13 11.77 5.45
C CYS A 401 19.97 13.03 5.71
N ASP A 402 19.44 14.20 5.36
CA ASP A 402 20.19 15.46 5.37
C ASP A 402 20.65 15.94 6.77
N SER A 403 19.90 15.59 7.82
CA SER A 403 20.22 15.97 9.21
C SER A 403 21.10 14.96 9.95
N LEU A 404 21.52 13.86 9.30
CA LEU A 404 22.25 12.78 9.95
C LEU A 404 23.67 13.24 10.36
N THR A 405 23.94 13.25 11.66
CA THR A 405 25.23 13.67 12.23
C THR A 405 25.95 12.56 12.99
N THR A 406 25.20 11.65 13.62
CA THR A 406 25.73 10.48 14.31
C THR A 406 25.57 9.25 13.41
N LEU A 407 26.70 8.80 12.83
CA LEU A 407 26.73 7.69 11.88
C LEU A 407 26.86 6.34 12.60
N PRO A 408 26.38 5.25 11.99
CA PRO A 408 26.57 3.91 12.56
C PRO A 408 28.03 3.45 12.33
N GLU A 409 28.54 2.61 13.23
CA GLU A 409 29.71 1.78 12.93
C GLU A 409 29.31 0.70 11.93
N LEU A 410 30.25 0.36 11.01
CA LEU A 410 30.10 -0.66 10.00
C LEU A 410 31.14 -1.77 10.21
N PRO A 411 30.94 -2.70 11.16
CA PRO A 411 31.99 -3.59 11.67
C PRO A 411 32.33 -4.76 10.73
N ALA A 412 31.58 -4.97 9.66
CA ALA A 412 31.77 -6.11 8.75
C ALA A 412 33.09 -6.00 7.97
N THR A 413 33.90 -7.05 8.00
CA THR A 413 35.17 -7.17 7.26
C THR A 413 35.04 -8.00 5.97
N THR A 414 33.96 -8.76 5.83
CA THR A 414 33.58 -9.50 4.63
C THR A 414 32.20 -9.04 4.19
N LEU A 415 32.09 -8.60 2.94
CA LEU A 415 30.89 -7.97 2.39
C LEU A 415 30.10 -8.93 1.49
N ALA A 416 28.83 -8.58 1.29
CA ALA A 416 27.93 -9.23 0.34
C ALA A 416 27.59 -8.30 -0.83
N ASP A 417 27.07 -8.84 -1.92
CA ASP A 417 26.73 -8.08 -3.12
C ASP A 417 25.76 -6.92 -2.79
N TYR A 418 26.14 -5.70 -3.22
CA TYR A 418 25.34 -4.49 -3.08
C TYR A 418 24.92 -4.13 -1.65
N CYS A 419 25.60 -4.69 -0.61
CA CYS A 419 25.16 -4.57 0.80
C CYS A 419 25.09 -3.13 1.32
N TYR A 420 26.00 -2.26 0.89
CA TYR A 420 26.07 -0.84 1.24
C TYR A 420 25.92 0.10 0.04
N GLN A 421 25.41 -0.39 -1.11
CA GLN A 421 25.23 0.47 -2.28
C GLN A 421 24.36 1.66 -1.94
N GLY A 422 24.83 2.88 -2.24
CA GLY A 422 24.12 4.15 -2.05
C GLY A 422 23.76 4.48 -0.61
N MET A 423 24.34 3.81 0.40
CA MET A 423 23.87 3.85 1.79
C MET A 423 23.77 5.27 2.36
N PHE A 424 24.68 6.15 1.99
CA PHE A 424 24.76 7.54 2.45
C PHE A 424 24.73 8.55 1.28
N GLY A 425 24.20 8.17 0.15
CA GLY A 425 23.99 9.13 -0.96
C GLY A 425 23.12 10.30 -0.52
N PHE A 426 23.37 11.50 -1.05
CA PHE A 426 22.59 12.72 -0.76
C PHE A 426 22.58 13.16 0.72
N CYS A 427 23.49 12.70 1.58
CA CYS A 427 23.61 13.15 2.97
C CYS A 427 24.44 14.43 3.12
N SER A 428 24.55 14.95 4.35
CA SER A 428 25.19 16.27 4.61
C SER A 428 26.31 16.27 5.69
N PHE A 429 26.78 15.12 6.18
CA PHE A 429 27.89 15.05 7.15
C PHE A 429 29.26 15.35 6.49
N THR A 430 30.31 15.66 7.30
CA THR A 430 31.64 16.06 6.79
C THR A 430 32.67 14.95 6.82
N THR A 431 32.46 13.91 7.61
CA THR A 431 33.41 12.80 7.82
C THR A 431 32.70 11.48 7.65
N ALA A 432 33.24 10.63 6.78
CA ALA A 432 32.69 9.29 6.51
C ALA A 432 32.94 8.32 7.69
N PRO A 433 32.08 7.29 7.87
CA PRO A 433 32.34 6.21 8.81
C PRO A 433 33.55 5.37 8.35
N GLN A 434 34.17 4.62 9.26
CA GLN A 434 35.25 3.69 8.92
C GLN A 434 34.72 2.51 8.11
N LEU A 435 35.50 2.05 7.11
CA LEU A 435 35.19 0.92 6.27
C LEU A 435 36.28 -0.16 6.40
N PRO A 436 36.20 -1.06 7.39
CA PRO A 436 37.27 -2.00 7.71
C PRO A 436 37.37 -3.21 6.77
N ALA A 437 36.48 -3.35 5.80
CA ALA A 437 36.38 -4.52 4.96
C ALA A 437 37.59 -4.69 4.03
N THR A 438 38.17 -5.88 4.04
CA THR A 438 39.25 -6.30 3.13
C THR A 438 38.79 -7.32 2.10
N ILE A 439 37.66 -7.98 2.32
CA ILE A 439 37.03 -8.93 1.39
C ILE A 439 35.77 -8.26 0.84
N LEU A 440 35.84 -7.85 -0.42
CA LEU A 440 34.78 -7.12 -1.10
C LEU A 440 33.90 -8.04 -1.94
N ALA A 441 32.68 -7.60 -2.21
CA ALA A 441 31.72 -8.25 -3.08
C ALA A 441 31.26 -7.30 -4.20
N LYS A 442 30.51 -7.78 -5.16
CA LYS A 442 30.02 -7.02 -6.31
C LYS A 442 29.20 -5.81 -5.84
N GLY A 443 29.56 -4.60 -6.30
CA GLY A 443 28.86 -3.37 -6.03
C GLY A 443 28.69 -3.02 -4.55
N CYS A 444 29.48 -3.60 -3.63
CA CYS A 444 29.27 -3.50 -2.19
C CYS A 444 29.26 -2.06 -1.65
N TYR A 445 30.07 -1.17 -2.21
CA TYR A 445 30.15 0.26 -1.88
C TYR A 445 29.82 1.16 -3.10
N LYS A 446 29.18 0.60 -4.15
CA LYS A 446 28.78 1.39 -5.32
C LYS A 446 27.94 2.58 -4.87
N GLU A 447 28.28 3.79 -5.35
CA GLU A 447 27.56 5.04 -5.08
C GLU A 447 27.35 5.35 -3.58
N MET A 448 28.15 4.78 -2.66
CA MET A 448 27.90 4.84 -1.22
C MET A 448 27.78 6.28 -0.69
N PHE A 449 28.52 7.23 -1.24
CA PHE A 449 28.47 8.66 -0.91
C PHE A 449 28.12 9.52 -2.14
N TYR A 450 27.38 8.98 -3.10
CA TYR A 450 26.98 9.71 -4.30
C TYR A 450 26.25 11.02 -3.94
N TYR A 451 26.60 12.13 -4.63
CA TYR A 451 26.02 13.46 -4.45
C TYR A 451 26.14 14.02 -3.01
N HIS A 452 27.21 13.65 -2.31
CA HIS A 452 27.45 14.09 -0.91
C HIS A 452 28.27 15.38 -0.86
N GLN A 453 27.60 16.53 -0.95
CA GLN A 453 28.26 17.83 -1.19
C GLN A 453 29.12 18.34 -0.02
N LYS A 454 28.87 17.92 1.22
CA LYS A 454 29.59 18.36 2.43
C LYS A 454 30.70 17.41 2.88
N LEU A 455 30.85 16.24 2.25
CA LEU A 455 31.85 15.25 2.63
C LEU A 455 33.26 15.77 2.31
N VAL A 456 34.11 15.86 3.35
CA VAL A 456 35.51 16.33 3.27
C VAL A 456 36.48 15.19 3.53
N ILE A 457 36.21 14.39 4.58
CA ILE A 457 37.14 13.34 5.03
C ILE A 457 36.56 11.99 4.58
N PRO A 458 37.15 11.36 3.53
CA PRO A 458 36.74 10.01 3.08
C PRO A 458 37.15 8.93 4.09
N PRO A 459 36.58 7.72 4.00
CA PRO A 459 37.06 6.57 4.76
C PRO A 459 38.39 6.07 4.20
N VAL A 460 39.16 5.32 5.00
CA VAL A 460 40.25 4.50 4.49
C VAL A 460 39.68 3.26 3.78
N LEU A 461 40.29 2.89 2.62
CA LEU A 461 39.90 1.72 1.84
C LEU A 461 41.01 0.66 1.90
N PRO A 462 40.99 -0.31 2.84
CA PRO A 462 42.11 -1.22 3.10
C PRO A 462 42.23 -2.38 2.09
N ALA A 463 41.22 -2.62 1.25
CA ALA A 463 41.23 -3.75 0.34
C ALA A 463 42.27 -3.63 -0.76
N THR A 464 43.07 -4.68 -0.96
CA THR A 464 44.09 -4.76 -2.02
C THR A 464 43.60 -5.55 -3.24
N THR A 465 42.59 -6.38 -3.11
CA THR A 465 41.89 -7.10 -4.18
C THR A 465 40.48 -6.59 -4.30
N LEU A 466 40.09 -6.15 -5.49
CA LEU A 466 38.80 -5.54 -5.73
C LEU A 466 37.80 -6.52 -6.37
N ALA A 467 36.52 -6.24 -6.17
CA ALA A 467 35.41 -6.93 -6.81
C ALA A 467 34.76 -6.04 -7.89
N GLU A 468 33.98 -6.63 -8.76
CA GLU A 468 33.26 -5.93 -9.83
C GLU A 468 32.42 -4.78 -9.25
N SER A 469 32.59 -3.56 -9.82
CA SER A 469 31.85 -2.34 -9.46
C SER A 469 31.89 -1.97 -7.95
N CYS A 470 32.85 -2.48 -7.16
CA CYS A 470 32.84 -2.35 -5.70
C CYS A 470 32.89 -0.90 -5.21
N TYR A 471 33.58 0.02 -5.92
CA TYR A 471 33.69 1.45 -5.65
C TYR A 471 33.16 2.32 -6.81
N GLU A 472 32.38 1.74 -7.73
CA GLU A 472 31.80 2.48 -8.88
C GLU A 472 30.99 3.68 -8.36
N GLY A 473 31.32 4.90 -8.81
CA GLY A 473 30.64 6.14 -8.45
C GLY A 473 30.66 6.49 -6.96
N MET A 474 31.54 5.87 -6.14
CA MET A 474 31.47 5.95 -4.67
C MET A 474 31.45 7.40 -4.14
N PHE A 475 32.20 8.31 -4.76
CA PHE A 475 32.30 9.73 -4.40
C PHE A 475 31.87 10.64 -5.57
N ASN A 476 31.12 10.15 -6.52
CA ASN A 476 30.64 10.94 -7.64
C ASN A 476 29.80 12.13 -7.12
N GLN A 477 30.13 13.35 -7.55
CA GLN A 477 29.53 14.62 -7.13
C GLN A 477 29.79 14.97 -5.64
N CYS A 478 30.90 14.50 -5.04
CA CYS A 478 31.39 14.93 -3.74
C CYS A 478 32.39 16.08 -3.92
N TYR A 479 31.90 17.29 -4.07
CA TYR A 479 32.72 18.44 -4.49
C TYR A 479 33.85 18.83 -3.54
N ASN A 480 33.78 18.50 -2.25
CA ASN A 480 34.73 18.91 -1.23
C ASN A 480 35.65 17.78 -0.72
N ILE A 481 35.55 16.58 -1.32
CA ILE A 481 36.28 15.42 -0.82
C ILE A 481 37.80 15.56 -1.00
N LYS A 482 38.55 15.17 0.03
CA LYS A 482 40.00 15.02 -0.09
C LYS A 482 40.36 13.72 -0.80
N PRO A 483 41.46 13.68 -1.59
CA PRO A 483 41.94 12.44 -2.16
C PRO A 483 42.36 11.46 -1.08
N LEU A 484 42.16 10.16 -1.32
CA LEU A 484 42.52 9.08 -0.41
C LEU A 484 43.50 8.12 -1.09
N ALA A 485 44.26 7.37 -0.29
CA ALA A 485 45.15 6.35 -0.81
C ALA A 485 44.33 5.19 -1.42
N LEU A 486 44.79 4.67 -2.58
CA LEU A 486 44.20 3.57 -3.28
C LEU A 486 45.16 2.37 -3.27
N PRO A 487 45.13 1.50 -2.25
CA PRO A 487 46.13 0.44 -2.04
C PRO A 487 45.95 -0.76 -2.95
N ALA A 488 44.87 -0.83 -3.73
CA ALA A 488 44.57 -1.99 -4.55
C ALA A 488 45.68 -2.34 -5.56
N THR A 489 45.99 -3.62 -5.66
CA THR A 489 46.94 -4.20 -6.61
C THR A 489 46.26 -5.12 -7.60
N VAL A 490 45.02 -5.57 -7.31
CA VAL A 490 44.21 -6.40 -8.22
C VAL A 490 42.89 -5.67 -8.48
N LEU A 491 42.68 -5.28 -9.75
CA LEU A 491 41.48 -4.58 -10.19
C LEU A 491 40.42 -5.56 -10.72
N ALA A 492 39.18 -5.12 -10.72
CA ALA A 492 38.05 -5.83 -11.32
C ALA A 492 37.27 -4.91 -12.27
N ASN A 493 36.32 -5.47 -13.04
CA ASN A 493 35.51 -4.69 -13.98
C ASN A 493 34.78 -3.56 -13.26
N ASN A 494 34.80 -2.34 -13.79
CA ASN A 494 34.15 -1.15 -13.28
C ASN A 494 34.50 -0.77 -11.81
N CYS A 495 35.57 -1.33 -11.20
CA CYS A 495 35.81 -1.22 -9.75
C CYS A 495 35.96 0.23 -9.25
N TYR A 496 36.53 1.14 -10.03
CA TYR A 496 36.70 2.57 -9.76
C TYR A 496 36.02 3.47 -10.82
N LYS A 497 35.15 2.89 -11.67
CA LYS A 497 34.43 3.67 -12.67
C LYS A 497 33.68 4.82 -12.03
N ASP A 498 33.77 6.04 -12.61
CA ASP A 498 33.13 7.26 -12.13
C ASP A 498 33.42 7.62 -10.65
N MET A 499 34.43 7.02 -9.98
CA MET A 499 34.61 7.09 -8.52
C MET A 499 34.73 8.51 -7.98
N PHE A 500 35.50 9.37 -8.66
CA PHE A 500 35.72 10.77 -8.31
C PHE A 500 35.14 11.73 -9.37
N ARG A 501 34.19 11.29 -10.14
CA ARG A 501 33.56 12.12 -11.16
C ARG A 501 32.86 13.34 -10.52
N TYR A 502 33.05 14.54 -11.07
CA TYR A 502 32.55 15.81 -10.52
C TYR A 502 33.00 16.07 -9.06
N THR A 503 34.19 15.62 -8.67
CA THR A 503 34.88 16.11 -7.47
C THR A 503 35.86 17.23 -7.89
N PHE A 504 36.29 18.09 -7.01
CA PHE A 504 37.29 19.11 -7.37
C PHE A 504 38.74 18.65 -7.03
N ILE A 505 39.01 17.34 -7.18
CA ILE A 505 40.38 16.81 -7.05
C ILE A 505 41.18 17.26 -8.27
N ASP A 506 42.09 18.21 -8.08
CA ASP A 506 42.92 18.82 -9.13
C ASP A 506 44.22 18.06 -9.30
N LEU A 507 44.41 17.45 -10.48
CA LEU A 507 45.51 16.57 -10.86
C LEU A 507 46.27 17.10 -12.06
N SER A 508 47.58 16.80 -12.12
CA SER A 508 48.40 16.97 -13.29
C SER A 508 49.10 15.65 -13.67
N SER A 509 49.26 15.38 -14.96
CA SER A 509 50.08 14.26 -15.47
C SER A 509 51.58 14.55 -15.38
N THR A 510 51.98 15.79 -15.05
CA THR A 510 53.39 16.25 -14.95
C THR A 510 53.67 16.90 -13.60
N GLN A 511 54.79 16.56 -12.99
CA GLN A 511 55.25 17.20 -11.77
C GLN A 511 55.68 18.65 -12.01
N SER A 512 55.27 19.57 -11.10
CA SER A 512 55.66 20.97 -11.11
C SER A 512 55.69 21.54 -9.70
N GLU A 513 56.10 22.83 -9.51
CA GLU A 513 55.99 23.52 -8.21
C GLU A 513 54.55 23.68 -7.75
N GLU A 514 53.61 23.76 -8.68
CA GLU A 514 52.17 23.83 -8.41
C GLU A 514 51.60 22.45 -8.12
N TYR A 515 52.12 21.39 -8.69
CA TYR A 515 51.67 19.99 -8.53
C TYR A 515 52.81 19.11 -8.01
N PRO A 516 53.27 19.29 -6.74
CA PRO A 516 54.45 18.61 -6.19
C PRO A 516 54.16 17.19 -5.66
N THR A 517 52.93 16.86 -5.25
CA THR A 517 52.62 15.66 -4.46
C THR A 517 52.22 14.51 -5.37
N PRO A 518 53.03 13.41 -5.43
CA PRO A 518 52.68 12.27 -6.25
C PRO A 518 51.40 11.56 -5.76
N TYR A 519 50.54 11.25 -6.68
CA TYR A 519 49.31 10.48 -6.47
C TYR A 519 49.27 9.28 -7.42
N ARG A 520 49.40 8.11 -6.85
CA ARG A 520 49.48 6.88 -7.62
C ARG A 520 48.09 6.41 -8.04
N VAL A 521 47.90 6.12 -9.33
CA VAL A 521 46.76 5.37 -9.83
C VAL A 521 47.05 3.87 -9.71
N PRO A 522 46.12 3.06 -9.22
CA PRO A 522 46.29 1.63 -9.01
C PRO A 522 46.74 0.89 -10.27
N ILE A 523 47.52 -0.16 -10.07
CA ILE A 523 47.98 -1.07 -11.14
C ILE A 523 47.05 -2.29 -11.22
N THR A 524 46.93 -2.86 -12.40
CA THR A 524 46.34 -4.20 -12.58
C THR A 524 47.34 -5.24 -12.07
N GLY A 525 46.90 -6.14 -11.20
CA GLY A 525 47.62 -7.36 -10.85
C GLY A 525 47.48 -8.44 -11.95
N GLU A 526 47.70 -9.70 -11.57
CA GLU A 526 47.39 -10.84 -12.45
C GLU A 526 45.88 -10.84 -12.78
N GLY A 527 45.53 -10.72 -14.05
CA GLY A 527 44.13 -10.55 -14.50
C GLY A 527 43.91 -9.17 -15.14
N THR A 528 44.73 -8.80 -16.11
CA THR A 528 44.74 -7.48 -16.77
C THR A 528 43.49 -7.15 -17.61
N ASP A 529 42.51 -8.02 -17.68
CA ASP A 529 41.30 -7.86 -18.52
C ASP A 529 40.14 -7.12 -17.81
N ALA A 530 40.43 -6.38 -16.73
CA ALA A 530 39.41 -5.59 -16.01
C ALA A 530 38.84 -4.48 -16.91
N THR A 531 37.68 -4.74 -17.50
CA THR A 531 37.00 -3.81 -18.40
C THR A 531 36.52 -2.58 -17.61
N ASP A 532 36.77 -1.38 -18.15
CA ASP A 532 36.30 -0.09 -17.59
C ASP A 532 36.68 0.18 -16.12
N ALA A 533 37.73 -0.49 -15.61
CA ALA A 533 38.11 -0.41 -14.19
C ALA A 533 38.31 1.03 -13.69
N LEU A 534 38.82 1.93 -14.50
CA LEU A 534 39.09 3.34 -14.23
C LEU A 534 38.27 4.29 -15.13
N SER A 535 37.26 3.81 -15.85
CA SER A 535 36.51 4.61 -16.82
C SER A 535 35.91 5.85 -16.15
N ASN A 536 36.17 7.04 -16.72
CA ASN A 536 35.67 8.34 -16.24
C ASN A 536 35.98 8.66 -14.75
N MET A 537 37.00 8.02 -14.15
CA MET A 537 37.27 8.10 -12.72
C MET A 537 37.42 9.55 -12.22
N PHE A 538 38.01 10.45 -13.03
CA PHE A 538 38.19 11.88 -12.75
C PHE A 538 37.48 12.76 -13.80
N ASP A 539 36.43 12.29 -14.43
CA ASP A 539 35.68 13.07 -15.42
C ASP A 539 35.08 14.34 -14.79
N ALA A 540 35.17 15.46 -15.52
CA ALA A 540 34.73 16.77 -15.08
C ALA A 540 35.40 17.28 -13.78
N ASN A 541 36.66 16.87 -13.52
CA ASN A 541 37.50 17.36 -12.44
C ASN A 541 38.60 18.25 -12.99
N GLY A 542 39.03 19.25 -12.18
CA GLY A 542 40.26 20.03 -12.37
C GLY A 542 40.46 20.73 -13.70
N GLU A 543 41.55 21.50 -13.82
CA GLU A 543 41.87 22.27 -15.01
C GLU A 543 42.90 21.52 -15.92
N LEU A 544 43.79 20.69 -15.35
CA LEU A 544 44.90 20.08 -16.09
C LEU A 544 44.69 18.61 -16.44
N PHE A 545 43.94 17.88 -15.68
CA PHE A 545 43.57 16.49 -15.98
C PHE A 545 42.12 16.18 -15.67
N THR A 546 41.42 15.64 -16.63
CA THR A 546 40.02 15.14 -16.48
C THR A 546 39.87 13.84 -17.29
N GLY A 547 38.91 13.00 -16.86
CA GLY A 547 38.55 11.77 -17.59
C GLY A 547 39.12 10.48 -17.01
N THR A 548 39.52 9.57 -17.89
CA THR A 548 40.00 8.23 -17.55
C THR A 548 41.52 8.23 -17.39
N PRO A 549 42.07 7.97 -16.16
CA PRO A 549 43.51 7.89 -15.95
C PRO A 549 44.08 6.62 -16.55
N VAL A 550 45.40 6.68 -16.85
CA VAL A 550 46.15 5.53 -17.32
C VAL A 550 46.62 4.67 -16.16
N ILE A 551 46.36 3.38 -16.20
CA ILE A 551 46.79 2.39 -15.21
C ILE A 551 48.28 2.45 -14.96
N ASN A 552 48.72 2.28 -13.72
CA ASN A 552 50.12 2.27 -13.27
C ASN A 552 50.87 3.57 -13.59
N THR A 553 50.19 4.69 -13.61
CA THR A 553 50.75 6.01 -13.86
C THR A 553 50.72 6.86 -12.58
N THR A 554 51.77 7.65 -12.37
CA THR A 554 51.79 8.66 -11.27
C THR A 554 51.25 9.96 -11.82
N TYR A 555 50.22 10.47 -11.14
CA TYR A 555 49.71 11.84 -11.29
C TYR A 555 50.19 12.68 -10.11
N TYR A 556 49.99 13.98 -10.14
CA TYR A 556 50.46 14.88 -9.12
C TYR A 556 49.33 15.80 -8.66
N LEU A 557 49.14 15.89 -7.35
CA LEU A 557 48.12 16.72 -6.72
C LEU A 557 48.62 18.15 -6.61
N LYS A 558 47.68 19.09 -6.72
CA LYS A 558 47.93 20.51 -6.50
C LYS A 558 48.50 20.77 -5.10
N LYS A 559 49.38 21.78 -4.99
CA LYS A 559 50.04 22.17 -3.74
C LYS A 559 49.00 22.47 -2.66
N GLY A 560 49.24 21.91 -1.47
CA GLY A 560 48.35 22.09 -0.31
C GLY A 560 47.24 21.03 -0.16
N ILE A 561 47.10 20.11 -1.12
CA ILE A 561 46.18 18.96 -1.03
C ILE A 561 46.91 17.80 -0.34
N SER A 562 46.32 17.27 0.75
CA SER A 562 46.84 16.11 1.50
C SER A 562 46.05 14.84 1.19
N ILE A 563 46.75 13.73 1.05
CA ILE A 563 46.16 12.40 0.87
C ILE A 563 45.74 11.84 2.22
N ILE A 564 44.51 11.31 2.33
CA ILE A 564 44.05 10.56 3.50
C ILE A 564 44.53 9.10 3.33
N SER A 565 45.25 8.61 4.32
CA SER A 565 45.86 7.27 4.35
C SER A 565 45.43 6.45 5.56
#